data_92b1450dc4c551efd5c1e41b56100c10
#
_entry.id   92b1450dc4c551efd5c1e41b56100c10
#
_cell.length_a   1.000
_cell.length_b   1.000
_cell.length_c   1.000
_cell.angle_alpha   90.00
_cell.angle_beta   90.00
_cell.angle_gamma   90.00
#
_symmetry.space_group_name_H-M   'P 1'
#
loop_
_entity.id
_entity.type
_entity.pdbx_description
1 polymer ?
#
loop_
_entity_poly.entity_id
_entity_poly.type
_entity_poly.pdbx_seq_one_letter_code
_entity_poly.pdbx_strand_id
1 'polypeptide(L)'
;MKRANMVVLAGAVSMLGWGTVLPYQYAYAANTRGWGTLVAAGASSLFSVGALLAAPVGGRLADRVPPVRVAVAAKTVAAVASLGLLLAGSPATFLAAMLLFGMGITAAQPAQSVLVLRWTGSQDRRRVFAWQFTGSSVGMALGALLAAQVVDLDDEHGMGPSFAMAAVGFVLAAGLLALAGRGAEEGVEEGSAVGVDGSPAGTRVSSLVALRALASVPALRWVAAVTVALALGFYAQFESGLPAFALMFLDVPEQTIGTAAAVNCLVIVALQMVVVRWTARRNPASLLVAVGLVWVLSWGILAYSMSVPGIAAVLFVTTYGIFAVGETLFAPVLNPLTASLAPAGTVGTTLGLLAALQTGVSAVGPLLAGLALGAGHGMTFVVVHLVLSVLAVFAALRLRSVLRPPRSARSSASRQASLKGAPEAARETMGLSCAPSRHGQGH
;
A
#
# COMPACT_ATOMS: atom_id res chain seq x y z
N MET A 1 19.17 9.20 4.36
CA MET A 1 18.43 9.57 3.13
C MET A 1 18.88 8.80 1.88
N LYS A 2 20.19 8.67 1.55
CA LYS A 2 20.60 7.94 0.33
C LYS A 2 20.06 6.50 0.24
N ARG A 3 20.09 5.72 1.35
CA ARG A 3 19.59 4.32 1.37
C ARG A 3 18.06 4.23 1.17
N ALA A 4 17.27 5.10 1.84
CA ALA A 4 15.83 5.13 1.66
C ALA A 4 15.44 5.49 0.21
N ASN A 5 16.18 6.39 -0.45
CA ASN A 5 15.95 6.73 -1.85
C ASN A 5 16.24 5.53 -2.79
N MET A 6 17.23 4.68 -2.46
CA MET A 6 17.46 3.43 -3.19
C MET A 6 16.31 2.44 -3.07
N VAL A 7 15.66 2.35 -1.90
CA VAL A 7 14.43 1.53 -1.73
C VAL A 7 13.30 2.07 -2.59
N VAL A 8 13.11 3.39 -2.63
CA VAL A 8 12.10 4.04 -3.49
C VAL A 8 12.37 3.73 -4.96
N LEU A 9 13.62 3.91 -5.40
CA LEU A 9 14.01 3.63 -6.79
C LEU A 9 13.83 2.14 -7.13
N ALA A 10 14.23 1.22 -6.24
CA ALA A 10 14.00 -0.21 -6.43
C ALA A 10 12.52 -0.54 -6.55
N GLY A 11 11.65 0.13 -5.78
CA GLY A 11 10.20 0.05 -5.90
C GLY A 11 9.71 0.49 -7.28
N ALA A 12 10.14 1.67 -7.74
CA ALA A 12 9.77 2.21 -9.06
C ALA A 12 10.21 1.29 -10.21
N VAL A 13 11.46 0.83 -10.20
CA VAL A 13 12.01 -0.06 -11.22
C VAL A 13 11.28 -1.41 -11.24
N SER A 14 10.96 -1.97 -10.07
CA SER A 14 10.19 -3.22 -10.03
C SER A 14 8.74 -3.05 -10.51
N MET A 15 8.11 -1.90 -10.25
CA MET A 15 6.77 -1.62 -10.76
C MET A 15 6.76 -1.30 -12.26
N LEU A 16 7.86 -0.76 -12.80
CA LEU A 16 8.05 -0.67 -14.24
C LEU A 16 8.03 -2.08 -14.86
N GLY A 17 8.77 -3.02 -14.30
CA GLY A 17 8.73 -4.41 -14.75
C GLY A 17 7.33 -5.04 -14.67
N TRP A 18 6.58 -4.80 -13.60
CA TRP A 18 5.19 -5.25 -13.49
C TRP A 18 4.28 -4.59 -14.53
N GLY A 19 4.46 -3.28 -14.75
CA GLY A 19 3.69 -2.51 -15.73
C GLY A 19 3.85 -3.00 -17.17
N THR A 20 4.98 -3.62 -17.52
CA THR A 20 5.14 -4.21 -18.88
C THR A 20 4.32 -5.48 -19.09
N VAL A 21 3.97 -6.21 -18.02
CA VAL A 21 3.25 -7.49 -18.09
C VAL A 21 1.74 -7.31 -17.95
N LEU A 22 1.34 -6.49 -16.96
CA LEU A 22 -0.06 -6.37 -16.50
C LEU A 22 -1.09 -6.14 -17.61
N PRO A 23 -0.90 -5.19 -18.56
CA PRO A 23 -1.97 -4.84 -19.52
C PRO A 23 -2.27 -5.96 -20.52
N TYR A 24 -1.28 -6.79 -20.86
CA TYR A 24 -1.36 -7.70 -22.00
C TYR A 24 -1.42 -9.17 -21.62
N GLN A 25 -1.11 -9.55 -20.37
CA GLN A 25 -1.03 -10.94 -19.93
C GLN A 25 -2.31 -11.75 -20.17
N TYR A 26 -3.48 -11.11 -20.02
CA TYR A 26 -4.77 -11.76 -20.23
C TYR A 26 -5.00 -12.06 -21.72
N ALA A 27 -4.86 -11.03 -22.58
CA ALA A 27 -5.04 -11.16 -24.03
C ALA A 27 -4.02 -12.15 -24.61
N TYR A 28 -2.77 -12.09 -24.16
CA TYR A 28 -1.73 -13.04 -24.54
C TYR A 28 -2.12 -14.49 -24.22
N ALA A 29 -2.53 -14.79 -23.00
CA ALA A 29 -2.90 -16.14 -22.61
C ALA A 29 -4.18 -16.63 -23.31
N ALA A 30 -5.21 -15.77 -23.41
CA ALA A 30 -6.50 -16.13 -23.96
C ALA A 30 -6.46 -16.27 -25.49
N ASN A 31 -5.89 -15.29 -26.17
CA ASN A 31 -5.99 -15.13 -27.62
C ASN A 31 -4.71 -15.60 -28.31
N THR A 32 -3.55 -15.00 -28.03
CA THR A 32 -2.28 -15.25 -28.69
C THR A 32 -1.82 -16.69 -28.53
N ARG A 33 -1.85 -17.21 -27.28
CA ARG A 33 -1.49 -18.61 -27.00
C ARG A 33 -2.64 -19.59 -27.20
N GLY A 34 -3.86 -19.10 -27.43
CA GLY A 34 -5.04 -19.94 -27.62
C GLY A 34 -5.41 -20.82 -26.42
N TRP A 35 -4.91 -20.49 -25.19
CA TRP A 35 -5.18 -21.29 -23.99
C TRP A 35 -6.58 -21.06 -23.42
N GLY A 36 -7.29 -20.07 -23.94
CA GLY A 36 -8.66 -19.74 -23.59
C GLY A 36 -8.78 -18.85 -22.32
N THR A 37 -9.98 -18.34 -22.15
CA THR A 37 -10.32 -17.36 -21.11
C THR A 37 -10.15 -17.89 -19.68
N LEU A 38 -10.33 -19.20 -19.47
CA LEU A 38 -10.18 -19.82 -18.15
C LEU A 38 -8.74 -19.79 -17.68
N VAL A 39 -7.77 -20.07 -18.56
CA VAL A 39 -6.34 -20.00 -18.24
C VAL A 39 -5.92 -18.54 -18.00
N ALA A 40 -6.39 -17.62 -18.84
CA ALA A 40 -6.11 -16.20 -18.68
C ALA A 40 -6.63 -15.64 -17.35
N ALA A 41 -7.87 -15.93 -16.98
CA ALA A 41 -8.45 -15.57 -15.69
C ALA A 41 -7.73 -16.28 -14.52
N GLY A 42 -7.40 -17.57 -14.71
CA GLY A 42 -6.64 -18.36 -13.74
C GLY A 42 -5.25 -17.77 -13.44
N ALA A 43 -4.59 -17.18 -14.42
CA ALA A 43 -3.31 -16.51 -14.25
C ALA A 43 -3.40 -15.32 -13.27
N SER A 44 -4.38 -14.43 -13.45
CA SER A 44 -4.63 -13.31 -12.55
C SER A 44 -5.04 -13.78 -11.14
N SER A 45 -5.85 -14.85 -11.07
CA SER A 45 -6.25 -15.44 -9.79
C SER A 45 -5.07 -16.05 -9.04
N LEU A 46 -4.19 -16.81 -9.72
CA LEU A 46 -3.01 -17.41 -9.11
C LEU A 46 -1.97 -16.35 -8.70
N PHE A 47 -1.81 -15.29 -9.50
CA PHE A 47 -1.02 -14.13 -9.06
C PHE A 47 -1.53 -13.59 -7.70
N SER A 48 -2.84 -13.38 -7.59
CA SER A 48 -3.47 -12.88 -6.37
C SER A 48 -3.35 -13.86 -5.20
N VAL A 49 -3.49 -15.17 -5.44
CA VAL A 49 -3.27 -16.22 -4.43
C VAL A 49 -1.81 -16.21 -3.97
N GLY A 50 -0.85 -16.14 -4.89
CA GLY A 50 0.57 -16.01 -4.57
C GLY A 50 0.86 -14.79 -3.72
N ALA A 51 0.29 -13.64 -4.08
CA ALA A 51 0.39 -12.40 -3.33
C ALA A 51 -0.17 -12.52 -1.91
N LEU A 52 -1.36 -13.11 -1.77
CA LEU A 52 -2.04 -13.31 -0.49
C LEU A 52 -1.22 -14.20 0.47
N LEU A 53 -0.66 -15.30 -0.05
CA LEU A 53 0.15 -16.22 0.74
C LEU A 53 1.51 -15.62 1.11
N ALA A 54 2.11 -14.85 0.22
CA ALA A 54 3.46 -14.33 0.38
C ALA A 54 3.55 -13.10 1.29
N ALA A 55 2.52 -12.25 1.35
CA ALA A 55 2.54 -11.04 2.17
C ALA A 55 2.80 -11.29 3.67
N PRO A 56 2.08 -12.21 4.36
CA PRO A 56 2.35 -12.49 5.76
C PRO A 56 3.67 -13.26 5.96
N VAL A 57 4.09 -14.06 4.98
CA VAL A 57 5.38 -14.77 5.03
C VAL A 57 6.53 -13.78 4.93
N GLY A 58 6.47 -12.86 3.96
CA GLY A 58 7.45 -11.77 3.80
C GLY A 58 7.54 -10.87 5.03
N GLY A 59 6.40 -10.56 5.66
CA GLY A 59 6.33 -9.80 6.90
C GLY A 59 7.04 -10.52 8.07
N ARG A 60 6.76 -11.82 8.26
CA ARG A 60 7.43 -12.64 9.30
C ARG A 60 8.93 -12.77 9.08
N LEU A 61 9.33 -12.95 7.82
CA LEU A 61 10.74 -13.03 7.47
C LEU A 61 11.44 -11.69 7.72
N ALA A 62 10.79 -10.55 7.43
CA ALA A 62 11.35 -9.23 7.68
C ALA A 62 11.55 -8.90 9.17
N ASP A 63 10.82 -9.58 10.08
CA ASP A 63 11.02 -9.46 11.53
C ASP A 63 12.15 -10.37 12.05
N ARG A 64 12.45 -11.49 11.36
CA ARG A 64 13.39 -12.53 11.83
C ARG A 64 14.75 -12.51 11.13
N VAL A 65 14.77 -12.03 9.90
CA VAL A 65 15.94 -12.01 9.02
C VAL A 65 16.17 -10.56 8.61
N PRO A 66 17.41 -10.13 8.33
CA PRO A 66 17.66 -8.79 7.82
C PRO A 66 16.72 -8.44 6.66
N PRO A 67 15.90 -7.37 6.76
CA PRO A 67 14.86 -7.06 5.76
C PRO A 67 15.43 -6.86 4.35
N VAL A 68 16.71 -6.47 4.24
CA VAL A 68 17.41 -6.38 2.95
C VAL A 68 17.45 -7.75 2.27
N ARG A 69 17.82 -8.81 2.99
CA ARG A 69 17.90 -10.18 2.44
C ARG A 69 16.54 -10.68 1.99
N VAL A 70 15.50 -10.38 2.79
CA VAL A 70 14.11 -10.75 2.45
C VAL A 70 13.66 -10.02 1.17
N ALA A 71 13.89 -8.71 1.09
CA ALA A 71 13.51 -7.92 -0.07
C ALA A 71 14.28 -8.35 -1.34
N VAL A 72 15.58 -8.60 -1.24
CA VAL A 72 16.42 -9.10 -2.35
C VAL A 72 15.94 -10.47 -2.81
N ALA A 73 15.76 -11.43 -1.89
CA ALA A 73 15.27 -12.77 -2.24
C ALA A 73 13.90 -12.73 -2.92
N ALA A 74 12.96 -11.92 -2.41
CA ALA A 74 11.65 -11.77 -2.99
C ALA A 74 11.70 -11.15 -4.41
N LYS A 75 12.54 -10.14 -4.65
CA LYS A 75 12.75 -9.58 -6.01
C LYS A 75 13.43 -10.58 -6.95
N THR A 76 14.34 -11.40 -6.44
CA THR A 76 14.95 -12.49 -7.22
C THR A 76 13.89 -13.54 -7.62
N VAL A 77 12.98 -13.92 -6.71
CA VAL A 77 11.85 -14.80 -7.04
C VAL A 77 10.99 -14.19 -8.14
N ALA A 78 10.67 -12.90 -8.09
CA ALA A 78 9.92 -12.21 -9.14
C ALA A 78 10.67 -12.20 -10.48
N ALA A 79 12.00 -12.01 -10.48
CA ALA A 79 12.82 -12.07 -11.69
C ALA A 79 12.82 -13.48 -12.30
N VAL A 80 13.02 -14.51 -11.48
CA VAL A 80 12.96 -15.92 -11.93
C VAL A 80 11.57 -16.26 -12.47
N ALA A 81 10.50 -15.80 -11.81
CA ALA A 81 9.13 -15.99 -12.29
C ALA A 81 8.89 -15.30 -13.65
N SER A 82 9.44 -14.08 -13.86
CA SER A 82 9.38 -13.38 -15.14
C SER A 82 10.10 -14.16 -16.27
N LEU A 83 11.25 -14.78 -15.97
CA LEU A 83 11.91 -15.69 -16.88
C LEU A 83 11.10 -16.97 -17.11
N GLY A 84 10.42 -17.46 -16.07
CA GLY A 84 9.47 -18.55 -16.19
C GLY A 84 8.30 -18.24 -17.13
N LEU A 85 7.79 -16.99 -17.11
CA LEU A 85 6.76 -16.52 -18.05
C LEU A 85 7.31 -16.47 -19.50
N LEU A 86 8.55 -16.00 -19.67
CA LEU A 86 9.22 -15.95 -20.97
C LEU A 86 9.40 -17.36 -21.58
N LEU A 87 9.67 -18.35 -20.74
CA LEU A 87 9.94 -19.74 -21.17
C LEU A 87 8.69 -20.64 -21.11
N ALA A 88 7.51 -20.08 -20.78
CA ALA A 88 6.29 -20.85 -20.61
C ALA A 88 5.76 -21.41 -21.93
N GLY A 89 5.95 -22.71 -22.15
CA GLY A 89 5.44 -23.44 -23.32
C GLY A 89 4.07 -24.10 -23.10
N SER A 90 3.51 -24.07 -21.87
CA SER A 90 2.23 -24.68 -21.54
C SER A 90 1.40 -23.85 -20.58
N PRO A 91 0.08 -24.01 -20.50
CA PRO A 91 -0.78 -23.37 -19.52
C PRO A 91 -0.31 -23.59 -18.09
N ALA A 92 0.11 -24.81 -17.74
CA ALA A 92 0.53 -25.15 -16.38
C ALA A 92 1.80 -24.40 -15.96
N THR A 93 2.80 -24.29 -16.85
CA THR A 93 4.04 -23.54 -16.58
C THR A 93 3.78 -22.04 -16.48
N PHE A 94 2.89 -21.50 -17.31
CA PHE A 94 2.48 -20.10 -17.24
C PHE A 94 1.76 -19.78 -15.92
N LEU A 95 0.80 -20.60 -15.52
CA LEU A 95 0.07 -20.45 -14.26
C LEU A 95 0.98 -20.56 -13.04
N ALA A 96 1.92 -21.52 -13.04
CA ALA A 96 2.91 -21.65 -11.97
C ALA A 96 3.84 -20.42 -11.90
N ALA A 97 4.29 -19.90 -13.04
CA ALA A 97 5.09 -18.68 -13.09
C ALA A 97 4.32 -17.45 -12.58
N MET A 98 3.03 -17.31 -12.90
CA MET A 98 2.18 -16.24 -12.40
C MET A 98 1.97 -16.30 -10.87
N LEU A 99 1.81 -17.50 -10.32
CA LEU A 99 1.76 -17.70 -8.86
C LEU A 99 3.06 -17.21 -8.19
N LEU A 100 4.22 -17.67 -8.69
CA LEU A 100 5.53 -17.26 -8.16
C LEU A 100 5.78 -15.77 -8.36
N PHE A 101 5.29 -15.20 -9.45
CA PHE A 101 5.42 -13.78 -9.75
C PHE A 101 4.67 -12.93 -8.70
N GLY A 102 3.42 -13.29 -8.39
CA GLY A 102 2.64 -12.67 -7.32
C GLY A 102 3.31 -12.81 -5.95
N MET A 103 3.88 -13.98 -5.64
CA MET A 103 4.63 -14.21 -4.41
C MET A 103 5.85 -13.29 -4.31
N GLY A 104 6.67 -13.20 -5.37
CA GLY A 104 7.90 -12.41 -5.37
C GLY A 104 7.65 -10.91 -5.22
N ILE A 105 6.67 -10.37 -5.95
CA ILE A 105 6.32 -8.94 -5.86
C ILE A 105 5.85 -8.61 -4.45
N THR A 106 4.94 -9.39 -3.90
CA THR A 106 4.22 -9.04 -2.68
C THR A 106 5.03 -9.32 -1.42
N ALA A 107 5.84 -10.39 -1.37
CA ALA A 107 6.72 -10.68 -0.23
C ALA A 107 7.74 -9.56 0.04
N ALA A 108 8.14 -8.81 -0.99
CA ALA A 108 9.08 -7.70 -0.85
C ALA A 108 8.48 -6.48 -0.15
N GLN A 109 7.18 -6.27 -0.22
CA GLN A 109 6.53 -5.04 0.25
C GLN A 109 6.68 -4.79 1.77
N PRO A 110 6.39 -5.75 2.67
CA PRO A 110 6.59 -5.56 4.10
C PRO A 110 8.06 -5.29 4.43
N ALA A 111 8.99 -6.02 3.80
CA ALA A 111 10.42 -5.85 4.02
C ALA A 111 10.90 -4.47 3.58
N GLN A 112 10.49 -3.97 2.41
CA GLN A 112 10.80 -2.61 1.95
C GLN A 112 10.20 -1.55 2.88
N SER A 113 8.98 -1.75 3.39
CA SER A 113 8.36 -0.84 4.36
C SER A 113 9.19 -0.77 5.66
N VAL A 114 9.67 -1.91 6.17
CA VAL A 114 10.55 -1.96 7.35
C VAL A 114 11.88 -1.24 7.08
N LEU A 115 12.47 -1.41 5.89
CA LEU A 115 13.71 -0.70 5.50
C LEU A 115 13.51 0.82 5.48
N VAL A 116 12.40 1.29 4.91
CA VAL A 116 12.05 2.73 4.94
C VAL A 116 11.94 3.22 6.38
N LEU A 117 11.24 2.48 7.26
CA LEU A 117 11.08 2.86 8.67
C LEU A 117 12.41 2.90 9.42
N ARG A 118 13.33 1.95 9.15
CA ARG A 118 14.66 1.88 9.79
C ARG A 118 15.62 2.97 9.31
N TRP A 119 15.59 3.29 8.00
CA TRP A 119 16.55 4.21 7.38
C TRP A 119 16.06 5.65 7.28
N THR A 120 14.86 5.92 7.80
CA THR A 120 14.25 7.26 7.72
C THR A 120 13.84 7.72 9.12
N GLY A 121 14.24 8.93 9.49
CA GLY A 121 13.78 9.57 10.71
C GLY A 121 12.26 9.78 10.72
N SER A 122 11.69 9.82 11.92
CA SER A 122 10.22 9.90 12.12
C SER A 122 9.55 11.05 11.36
N GLN A 123 10.24 12.18 11.21
CA GLN A 123 9.74 13.36 10.49
C GLN A 123 9.63 13.15 8.98
N ASP A 124 10.53 12.35 8.39
CA ASP A 124 10.60 12.15 6.93
C ASP A 124 9.84 10.90 6.45
N ARG A 125 9.37 10.02 7.35
CA ARG A 125 8.72 8.75 6.99
C ARG A 125 7.57 8.94 6.00
N ARG A 126 6.66 9.89 6.26
CA ARG A 126 5.52 10.17 5.37
C ARG A 126 5.99 10.57 3.98
N ARG A 127 7.03 11.39 3.89
CA ARG A 127 7.60 11.82 2.62
C ARG A 127 8.19 10.66 1.84
N VAL A 128 8.93 9.77 2.48
CA VAL A 128 9.55 8.61 1.81
C VAL A 128 8.50 7.60 1.35
N PHE A 129 7.46 7.32 2.17
CA PHE A 129 6.34 6.47 1.73
C PHE A 129 5.56 7.09 0.56
N ALA A 130 5.39 8.41 0.55
CA ALA A 130 4.79 9.11 -0.57
C ALA A 130 5.64 8.99 -1.84
N TRP A 131 6.96 9.18 -1.75
CA TRP A 131 7.88 8.95 -2.85
C TRP A 131 7.86 7.50 -3.35
N GLN A 132 7.74 6.54 -2.44
CA GLN A 132 7.63 5.12 -2.79
C GLN A 132 6.35 4.86 -3.59
N PHE A 133 5.22 5.40 -3.15
CA PHE A 133 3.94 5.27 -3.86
C PHE A 133 3.99 5.93 -5.24
N THR A 134 4.42 7.21 -5.32
CA THR A 134 4.55 7.93 -6.59
C THR A 134 5.53 7.23 -7.54
N GLY A 135 6.68 6.80 -7.04
CA GLY A 135 7.67 6.07 -7.84
C GLY A 135 7.11 4.76 -8.40
N SER A 136 6.34 4.03 -7.59
CA SER A 136 5.66 2.80 -8.05
C SER A 136 4.62 3.08 -9.13
N SER A 137 3.80 4.12 -8.95
CA SER A 137 2.78 4.51 -9.94
C SER A 137 3.40 4.97 -11.25
N VAL A 138 4.45 5.81 -11.19
CA VAL A 138 5.19 6.25 -12.38
C VAL A 138 5.87 5.07 -13.06
N GLY A 139 6.51 4.19 -12.28
CA GLY A 139 7.15 2.98 -12.82
C GLY A 139 6.15 2.12 -13.58
N MET A 140 4.98 1.83 -12.99
CA MET A 140 3.94 1.04 -13.62
C MET A 140 3.40 1.69 -14.91
N ALA A 141 3.14 2.99 -14.89
CA ALA A 141 2.67 3.72 -16.07
C ALA A 141 3.71 3.71 -17.20
N LEU A 142 5.00 3.96 -16.88
CA LEU A 142 6.09 3.88 -17.87
C LEU A 142 6.25 2.46 -18.41
N GLY A 143 6.11 1.43 -17.55
CA GLY A 143 6.14 0.04 -17.98
C GLY A 143 5.04 -0.29 -18.99
N ALA A 144 3.80 0.15 -18.72
CA ALA A 144 2.68 -0.04 -19.63
C ALA A 144 2.88 0.68 -20.98
N LEU A 145 3.43 1.91 -20.97
CA LEU A 145 3.75 2.65 -22.19
C LEU A 145 4.87 1.96 -23.00
N LEU A 146 5.89 1.43 -22.34
CA LEU A 146 6.95 0.68 -23.01
C LEU A 146 6.41 -0.63 -23.60
N ALA A 147 5.55 -1.33 -22.86
CA ALA A 147 4.91 -2.55 -23.35
C ALA A 147 4.12 -2.29 -24.65
N ALA A 148 3.39 -1.18 -24.71
CA ALA A 148 2.63 -0.80 -25.90
C ALA A 148 3.50 -0.61 -27.17
N GLN A 149 4.81 -0.44 -27.04
CA GLN A 149 5.73 -0.28 -28.16
C GLN A 149 6.41 -1.58 -28.59
N VAL A 150 6.42 -2.60 -27.71
CA VAL A 150 7.22 -3.82 -27.92
C VAL A 150 6.41 -5.10 -27.92
N VAL A 151 5.15 -5.05 -27.46
CA VAL A 151 4.25 -6.20 -27.45
C VAL A 151 3.60 -6.35 -28.82
N ASP A 152 3.69 -7.57 -29.36
CA ASP A 152 2.96 -7.98 -30.55
C ASP A 152 2.07 -9.19 -30.18
N LEU A 153 0.77 -8.99 -30.14
CA LEU A 153 -0.18 -10.05 -29.77
C LEU A 153 -0.51 -10.99 -30.93
N ASP A 154 -0.08 -10.68 -32.16
CA ASP A 154 -0.23 -11.54 -33.31
C ASP A 154 0.89 -12.60 -33.41
N ASP A 155 2.02 -12.35 -32.68
CA ASP A 155 3.13 -13.32 -32.57
C ASP A 155 3.02 -14.12 -31.26
N GLU A 156 3.15 -15.45 -31.37
CA GLU A 156 3.14 -16.38 -30.21
C GLU A 156 4.17 -16.02 -29.13
N HIS A 157 5.30 -15.42 -29.51
CA HIS A 157 6.36 -14.97 -28.62
C HIS A 157 6.35 -13.45 -28.38
N GLY A 158 5.36 -12.74 -28.88
CA GLY A 158 5.32 -11.27 -28.91
C GLY A 158 5.27 -10.59 -27.54
N MET A 159 4.98 -11.31 -26.44
CA MET A 159 5.20 -10.83 -25.08
C MET A 159 6.61 -11.09 -24.52
N GLY A 160 7.47 -11.76 -25.26
CA GLY A 160 8.85 -12.05 -24.83
C GLY A 160 9.62 -10.82 -24.37
N PRO A 161 9.65 -9.71 -25.13
CA PRO A 161 10.30 -8.47 -24.71
C PRO A 161 9.78 -7.93 -23.35
N SER A 162 8.47 -7.96 -23.13
CA SER A 162 7.86 -7.51 -21.85
C SER A 162 8.27 -8.38 -20.66
N PHE A 163 8.28 -9.70 -20.83
CA PHE A 163 8.73 -10.61 -19.77
C PHE A 163 10.24 -10.45 -19.49
N ALA A 164 11.06 -10.23 -20.52
CA ALA A 164 12.49 -9.96 -20.37
C ALA A 164 12.72 -8.62 -19.66
N MET A 165 12.01 -7.55 -20.03
CA MET A 165 12.08 -6.25 -19.37
C MET A 165 11.65 -6.36 -17.90
N ALA A 166 10.61 -7.13 -17.59
CA ALA A 166 10.20 -7.39 -16.21
C ALA A 166 11.32 -8.10 -15.43
N ALA A 167 11.92 -9.16 -15.98
CA ALA A 167 13.02 -9.88 -15.35
C ALA A 167 14.20 -8.94 -15.05
N VAL A 168 14.63 -8.16 -16.03
CA VAL A 168 15.70 -7.15 -15.86
C VAL A 168 15.34 -6.12 -14.80
N GLY A 169 14.10 -5.61 -14.81
CA GLY A 169 13.62 -4.66 -13.81
C GLY A 169 13.70 -5.22 -12.38
N PHE A 170 13.30 -6.47 -12.17
CA PHE A 170 13.37 -7.11 -10.86
C PHE A 170 14.81 -7.43 -10.44
N VAL A 171 15.71 -7.81 -11.36
CA VAL A 171 17.15 -7.99 -11.08
C VAL A 171 17.77 -6.66 -10.67
N LEU A 172 17.50 -5.58 -11.39
CA LEU A 172 17.99 -4.24 -11.04
C LEU A 172 17.45 -3.78 -9.69
N ALA A 173 16.17 -4.02 -9.40
CA ALA A 173 15.59 -3.72 -8.10
C ALA A 173 16.25 -4.52 -6.97
N ALA A 174 16.53 -5.81 -7.17
CA ALA A 174 17.28 -6.63 -6.21
C ALA A 174 18.70 -6.10 -5.99
N GLY A 175 19.39 -5.72 -7.05
CA GLY A 175 20.71 -5.11 -7.00
C GLY A 175 20.75 -3.79 -6.24
N LEU A 176 19.79 -2.90 -6.50
CA LEU A 176 19.64 -1.63 -5.76
C LEU A 176 19.42 -1.85 -4.26
N LEU A 177 18.58 -2.83 -3.90
CA LEU A 177 18.35 -3.19 -2.49
C LEU A 177 19.58 -3.79 -1.84
N ALA A 178 20.30 -4.66 -2.54
CA ALA A 178 21.55 -5.23 -2.06
C ALA A 178 22.63 -4.15 -1.84
N LEU A 179 22.77 -3.22 -2.79
CA LEU A 179 23.69 -2.08 -2.66
C LEU A 179 23.30 -1.16 -1.50
N ALA A 180 22.00 -0.89 -1.31
CA ALA A 180 21.51 -0.10 -0.18
C ALA A 180 21.81 -0.75 1.18
N GLY A 181 21.85 -2.10 1.21
CA GLY A 181 22.16 -2.89 2.41
C GLY A 181 23.64 -2.98 2.74
N ARG A 182 24.55 -2.77 1.78
CA ARG A 182 26.01 -2.83 2.02
C ARG A 182 26.44 -1.81 3.08
N GLY A 183 27.22 -2.24 4.05
CA GLY A 183 27.66 -1.41 5.18
C GLY A 183 26.56 -1.06 6.20
N ALA A 184 25.36 -1.64 6.08
CA ALA A 184 24.34 -1.57 7.13
C ALA A 184 24.42 -2.77 8.07
N GLU A 185 24.96 -3.89 7.62
CA GLU A 185 25.18 -5.09 8.45
C GLU A 185 26.42 -4.96 9.33
N GLU A 186 27.47 -4.23 8.90
CA GLU A 186 28.70 -4.00 9.67
C GLU A 186 28.53 -3.13 10.92
N GLY A 187 27.45 -2.34 11.00
CA GLY A 187 27.12 -1.50 12.18
C GLY A 187 26.16 -2.12 13.18
N VAL A 188 25.73 -3.38 12.96
CA VAL A 188 24.70 -4.05 13.78
C VAL A 188 25.28 -5.20 14.64
N GLU A 189 26.60 -5.52 14.51
CA GLU A 189 27.16 -6.67 15.24
C GLU A 189 27.39 -6.45 16.75
N GLU A 190 27.38 -5.22 17.28
CA GLU A 190 27.61 -5.04 18.74
C GLU A 190 26.77 -3.97 19.46
N GLY A 191 25.86 -3.31 18.79
CA GLY A 191 25.10 -2.25 19.42
C GLY A 191 23.66 -2.18 18.97
N SER A 192 22.80 -2.90 19.63
CA SER A 192 21.33 -2.74 19.56
C SER A 192 20.68 -3.26 18.27
N ALA A 193 20.26 -4.49 18.33
CA ALA A 193 18.99 -4.88 17.74
C ALA A 193 17.85 -4.09 18.44
N VAL A 194 17.88 -2.78 18.26
CA VAL A 194 16.81 -1.90 18.75
C VAL A 194 15.67 -2.05 17.75
N GLY A 195 14.59 -2.66 18.17
CA GLY A 195 13.31 -2.57 17.49
C GLY A 195 12.99 -1.10 17.23
N VAL A 196 12.06 -0.81 16.34
CA VAL A 196 11.60 0.56 16.03
C VAL A 196 11.23 1.35 17.31
N ASP A 197 11.10 0.66 18.45
CA ASP A 197 10.75 1.17 19.78
C ASP A 197 11.83 0.90 20.87
N GLY A 198 13.09 0.63 20.52
CA GLY A 198 14.16 0.46 21.52
C GLY A 198 14.16 -0.85 22.30
N SER A 199 13.36 -1.85 21.91
CA SER A 199 13.30 -3.15 22.59
C SER A 199 14.39 -4.11 22.07
N PRO A 200 15.05 -4.92 22.93
CA PRO A 200 16.10 -5.84 22.53
C PRO A 200 15.57 -6.92 21.57
N ALA A 201 16.28 -7.14 20.46
CA ALA A 201 15.98 -8.16 19.46
C ALA A 201 16.31 -9.55 20.02
N GLY A 202 15.45 -10.09 20.83
CA GLY A 202 15.69 -11.43 21.45
C GLY A 202 14.44 -12.25 21.71
N THR A 203 13.28 -11.63 21.76
CA THR A 203 12.02 -12.37 21.96
C THR A 203 11.48 -12.82 20.60
N ARG A 204 11.44 -14.14 20.38
CA ARG A 204 10.72 -14.75 19.24
C ARG A 204 9.23 -14.42 19.35
N VAL A 205 8.84 -13.26 18.87
CA VAL A 205 7.44 -12.85 18.91
C VAL A 205 6.70 -13.64 17.82
N SER A 206 5.75 -14.46 18.29
CA SER A 206 4.94 -15.32 17.42
C SER A 206 4.05 -14.46 16.52
N SER A 207 3.84 -14.89 15.27
CA SER A 207 2.83 -14.30 14.37
C SER A 207 1.41 -14.33 14.97
N LEU A 208 1.16 -15.22 15.93
CA LEU A 208 -0.06 -15.21 16.75
C LEU A 208 -0.19 -13.94 17.59
N VAL A 209 0.91 -13.31 18.00
CA VAL A 209 0.88 -12.04 18.73
C VAL A 209 0.41 -10.92 17.82
N ALA A 210 0.92 -10.83 16.58
CA ALA A 210 0.46 -9.83 15.61
C ALA A 210 -1.01 -10.06 15.23
N LEU A 211 -1.43 -11.30 15.02
CA LEU A 211 -2.82 -11.65 14.73
C LEU A 211 -3.75 -11.34 15.92
N ARG A 212 -3.34 -11.69 17.14
CA ARG A 212 -4.06 -11.32 18.36
C ARG A 212 -4.12 -9.81 18.55
N ALA A 213 -3.03 -9.09 18.24
CA ALA A 213 -3.01 -7.62 18.30
C ALA A 213 -3.99 -7.00 17.30
N LEU A 214 -4.07 -7.51 16.06
CA LEU A 214 -5.07 -7.08 15.08
C LEU A 214 -6.50 -7.27 15.62
N ALA A 215 -6.76 -8.35 16.35
CA ALA A 215 -8.07 -8.66 16.89
C ALA A 215 -8.39 -7.95 18.23
N SER A 216 -7.38 -7.76 19.10
CA SER A 216 -7.57 -7.29 20.49
C SER A 216 -7.25 -5.80 20.68
N VAL A 217 -6.26 -5.25 19.94
CA VAL A 217 -5.88 -3.82 20.04
C VAL A 217 -6.91 -2.98 19.29
N PRO A 218 -7.71 -2.14 19.98
CA PRO A 218 -8.79 -1.40 19.33
C PRO A 218 -8.32 -0.53 18.16
N ALA A 219 -7.15 0.10 18.27
CA ALA A 219 -6.59 0.93 17.21
C ALA A 219 -6.25 0.10 15.96
N LEU A 220 -5.62 -1.07 16.09
CA LEU A 220 -5.31 -1.96 14.97
C LEU A 220 -6.55 -2.55 14.31
N ARG A 221 -7.59 -2.89 15.10
CA ARG A 221 -8.89 -3.32 14.54
C ARG A 221 -9.50 -2.25 13.64
N TRP A 222 -9.47 -0.98 14.08
CA TRP A 222 -10.02 0.10 13.28
C TRP A 222 -9.15 0.43 12.07
N VAL A 223 -7.82 0.28 12.16
CA VAL A 223 -6.94 0.34 10.98
C VAL A 223 -7.29 -0.75 9.98
N ALA A 224 -7.47 -2.00 10.43
CA ALA A 224 -7.88 -3.10 9.57
C ALA A 224 -9.26 -2.85 8.93
N ALA A 225 -10.25 -2.35 9.71
CA ALA A 225 -11.57 -2.00 9.19
C ALA A 225 -11.51 -0.90 8.12
N VAL A 226 -10.70 0.15 8.33
CA VAL A 226 -10.45 1.19 7.32
C VAL A 226 -9.81 0.58 6.08
N THR A 227 -8.79 -0.28 6.25
CA THR A 227 -8.10 -0.95 5.13
C THR A 227 -9.06 -1.79 4.30
N VAL A 228 -9.92 -2.60 4.94
CA VAL A 228 -10.94 -3.42 4.25
C VAL A 228 -11.94 -2.55 3.51
N ALA A 229 -12.50 -1.55 4.17
CA ALA A 229 -13.52 -0.69 3.56
C ALA A 229 -12.96 0.10 2.37
N LEU A 230 -11.73 0.61 2.47
CA LEU A 230 -11.08 1.32 1.37
C LEU A 230 -10.61 0.36 0.25
N ALA A 231 -10.17 -0.85 0.58
CA ALA A 231 -9.79 -1.85 -0.43
C ALA A 231 -11.00 -2.27 -1.27
N LEU A 232 -12.13 -2.61 -0.65
CA LEU A 232 -13.37 -2.92 -1.35
C LEU A 232 -13.93 -1.71 -2.09
N GLY A 233 -13.90 -0.55 -1.43
CA GLY A 233 -14.51 0.67 -1.94
C GLY A 233 -13.79 1.29 -3.14
N PHE A 234 -12.53 0.91 -3.42
CA PHE A 234 -11.78 1.48 -4.53
C PHE A 234 -10.82 0.49 -5.19
N TYR A 235 -9.78 0.01 -4.48
CA TYR A 235 -8.69 -0.76 -5.11
C TYR A 235 -9.19 -2.02 -5.84
N ALA A 236 -10.22 -2.66 -5.28
CA ALA A 236 -10.84 -3.83 -5.88
C ALA A 236 -11.59 -3.54 -7.20
N GLN A 237 -11.95 -2.28 -7.45
CA GLN A 237 -12.78 -1.89 -8.59
C GLN A 237 -12.02 -1.10 -9.66
N PHE A 238 -10.84 -0.58 -9.33
CA PHE A 238 -10.09 0.32 -10.20
C PHE A 238 -9.80 -0.28 -11.58
N GLU A 239 -9.35 -1.53 -11.63
CA GLU A 239 -8.94 -2.22 -12.86
C GLU A 239 -10.06 -3.05 -13.52
N SER A 240 -11.19 -3.25 -12.84
CA SER A 240 -12.25 -4.14 -13.35
C SER A 240 -13.65 -3.55 -13.26
N GLY A 241 -14.15 -3.30 -12.06
CA GLY A 241 -15.54 -2.90 -11.84
C GLY A 241 -15.86 -1.51 -12.40
N LEU A 242 -14.99 -0.52 -12.21
CA LEU A 242 -15.18 0.82 -12.75
C LEU A 242 -15.12 0.87 -14.28
N PRO A 243 -14.13 0.24 -14.97
CA PRO A 243 -14.17 0.11 -16.43
C PRO A 243 -15.41 -0.59 -16.95
N ALA A 244 -15.79 -1.73 -16.34
CA ALA A 244 -16.98 -2.47 -16.74
C ALA A 244 -18.27 -1.63 -16.58
N PHE A 245 -18.38 -0.91 -15.46
CA PHE A 245 -19.50 0.01 -15.22
C PHE A 245 -19.58 1.11 -16.28
N ALA A 246 -18.45 1.71 -16.65
CA ALA A 246 -18.39 2.76 -17.65
C ALA A 246 -18.88 2.29 -19.03
N LEU A 247 -18.44 1.12 -19.47
CA LEU A 247 -18.84 0.54 -20.75
C LEU A 247 -20.30 0.06 -20.76
N MET A 248 -20.76 -0.56 -19.67
CA MET A 248 -22.11 -1.18 -19.63
C MET A 248 -23.24 -0.22 -19.28
N PHE A 249 -22.97 0.82 -18.49
CA PHE A 249 -24.01 1.69 -17.92
C PHE A 249 -23.90 3.16 -18.27
N LEU A 250 -22.70 3.63 -18.67
CA LEU A 250 -22.50 5.02 -19.10
C LEU A 250 -22.35 5.15 -20.61
N ASP A 251 -22.23 4.02 -21.32
CA ASP A 251 -22.06 3.94 -22.79
C ASP A 251 -20.94 4.89 -23.29
N VAL A 252 -19.82 4.93 -22.56
CA VAL A 252 -18.68 5.78 -22.91
C VAL A 252 -17.69 5.04 -23.79
N PRO A 253 -16.97 5.74 -24.69
CA PRO A 253 -15.93 5.14 -25.53
C PRO A 253 -14.82 4.48 -24.69
N GLU A 254 -14.23 3.39 -25.19
CA GLU A 254 -13.13 2.67 -24.50
C GLU A 254 -11.94 3.58 -24.18
N GLN A 255 -11.63 4.56 -25.04
CA GLN A 255 -10.58 5.55 -24.82
C GLN A 255 -10.77 6.36 -23.53
N THR A 256 -12.02 6.52 -23.07
CA THR A 256 -12.35 7.22 -21.82
C THR A 256 -11.76 6.51 -20.60
N ILE A 257 -11.68 5.17 -20.63
CA ILE A 257 -11.09 4.37 -19.54
C ILE A 257 -9.58 4.66 -19.44
N GLY A 258 -8.88 4.63 -20.57
CA GLY A 258 -7.45 4.97 -20.63
C GLY A 258 -7.18 6.41 -20.19
N THR A 259 -8.02 7.36 -20.62
CA THR A 259 -7.95 8.76 -20.21
C THR A 259 -8.16 8.90 -18.69
N ALA A 260 -9.12 8.20 -18.11
CA ALA A 260 -9.39 8.22 -16.68
C ALA A 260 -8.20 7.69 -15.86
N ALA A 261 -7.61 6.58 -16.28
CA ALA A 261 -6.40 6.03 -15.66
C ALA A 261 -5.20 6.99 -15.78
N ALA A 262 -5.03 7.64 -16.93
CA ALA A 262 -3.98 8.63 -17.14
C ALA A 262 -4.17 9.86 -16.24
N VAL A 263 -5.41 10.36 -16.09
CA VAL A 263 -5.74 11.47 -15.18
C VAL A 263 -5.47 11.08 -13.73
N ASN A 264 -5.82 9.87 -13.30
CA ASN A 264 -5.49 9.36 -11.97
C ASN A 264 -3.98 9.44 -11.71
N CYS A 265 -3.15 8.88 -12.60
CA CYS A 265 -1.68 8.95 -12.48
C CYS A 265 -1.16 10.39 -12.46
N LEU A 266 -1.67 11.27 -13.33
CA LEU A 266 -1.26 12.67 -13.41
C LEU A 266 -1.55 13.41 -12.09
N VAL A 267 -2.75 13.22 -11.52
CA VAL A 267 -3.15 13.83 -10.25
C VAL A 267 -2.26 13.33 -9.12
N ILE A 268 -1.93 12.02 -9.07
CA ILE A 268 -1.00 11.48 -8.07
C ILE A 268 0.34 12.20 -8.17
N VAL A 269 0.94 12.27 -9.36
CA VAL A 269 2.26 12.89 -9.56
C VAL A 269 2.24 14.37 -9.19
N ALA A 270 1.22 15.09 -9.63
CA ALA A 270 1.10 16.54 -9.40
C ALA A 270 0.87 16.89 -7.93
N LEU A 271 0.03 16.15 -7.23
CA LEU A 271 -0.40 16.51 -5.88
C LEU A 271 0.44 15.88 -4.77
N GLN A 272 1.14 14.76 -5.02
CA GLN A 272 1.80 13.98 -3.97
C GLN A 272 2.69 14.82 -3.06
N MET A 273 3.54 15.69 -3.62
CA MET A 273 4.46 16.51 -2.83
C MET A 273 3.75 17.61 -2.04
N VAL A 274 2.69 18.20 -2.60
CA VAL A 274 1.87 19.22 -1.95
C VAL A 274 1.14 18.59 -0.77
N VAL A 275 0.50 17.45 -1.01
CA VAL A 275 -0.25 16.69 0.01
C VAL A 275 0.66 16.26 1.16
N VAL A 276 1.85 15.75 0.87
CA VAL A 276 2.81 15.34 1.91
C VAL A 276 3.22 16.52 2.80
N ARG A 277 3.53 17.67 2.21
CA ARG A 277 3.87 18.89 2.98
C ARG A 277 2.70 19.36 3.84
N TRP A 278 1.50 19.39 3.25
CA TRP A 278 0.29 19.86 3.92
C TRP A 278 -0.13 18.92 5.07
N THR A 279 0.07 17.60 4.91
CA THR A 279 -0.35 16.58 5.87
C THR A 279 0.70 16.26 6.94
N ALA A 280 1.95 16.74 6.79
CA ALA A 280 3.10 16.37 7.63
C ALA A 280 2.84 16.51 9.14
N ARG A 281 2.10 17.54 9.55
CA ARG A 281 1.77 17.83 10.97
C ARG A 281 0.34 17.44 11.36
N ARG A 282 -0.42 16.80 10.45
CA ARG A 282 -1.82 16.47 10.72
C ARG A 282 -1.97 15.07 11.32
N ASN A 283 -3.04 14.89 12.11
CA ASN A 283 -3.34 13.60 12.73
C ASN A 283 -3.64 12.54 11.66
N PRO A 284 -2.95 11.37 11.67
CA PRO A 284 -3.14 10.32 10.68
C PRO A 284 -4.59 9.84 10.55
N ALA A 285 -5.29 9.65 11.66
CA ALA A 285 -6.69 9.20 11.62
C ALA A 285 -7.62 10.24 10.98
N SER A 286 -7.35 11.54 11.17
CA SER A 286 -8.11 12.60 10.51
C SER A 286 -7.88 12.63 9.00
N LEU A 287 -6.68 12.26 8.54
CA LEU A 287 -6.38 12.12 7.11
C LEU A 287 -7.13 10.95 6.51
N LEU A 288 -7.24 9.82 7.22
CA LEU A 288 -8.06 8.67 6.77
C LEU A 288 -9.56 9.00 6.69
N VAL A 289 -10.07 9.87 7.59
CA VAL A 289 -11.44 10.43 7.46
C VAL A 289 -11.57 11.21 6.16
N ALA A 290 -10.59 12.07 5.85
CA ALA A 290 -10.59 12.86 4.61
C ALA A 290 -10.57 11.95 3.36
N VAL A 291 -9.78 10.86 3.36
CA VAL A 291 -9.78 9.86 2.29
C VAL A 291 -11.18 9.30 2.06
N GLY A 292 -11.83 8.82 3.13
CA GLY A 292 -13.18 8.28 3.01
C GLY A 292 -14.19 9.30 2.46
N LEU A 293 -14.13 10.57 2.90
CA LEU A 293 -15.00 11.63 2.40
C LEU A 293 -14.75 11.94 0.91
N VAL A 294 -13.49 11.98 0.48
CA VAL A 294 -13.12 12.15 -0.92
C VAL A 294 -13.69 11.02 -1.78
N TRP A 295 -13.65 9.79 -1.29
CA TRP A 295 -14.20 8.65 -2.04
C TRP A 295 -15.72 8.60 -2.00
N VAL A 296 -16.37 9.03 -0.93
CA VAL A 296 -17.84 9.27 -0.93
C VAL A 296 -18.21 10.26 -2.03
N LEU A 297 -17.47 11.36 -2.17
CA LEU A 297 -17.68 12.34 -3.24
C LEU A 297 -17.49 11.70 -4.62
N SER A 298 -16.42 10.91 -4.82
CA SER A 298 -16.16 10.21 -6.09
C SER A 298 -17.31 9.31 -6.50
N TRP A 299 -17.78 8.46 -5.60
CA TRP A 299 -18.91 7.56 -5.87
C TRP A 299 -20.22 8.34 -6.06
N GLY A 300 -20.40 9.48 -5.38
CA GLY A 300 -21.53 10.38 -5.59
C GLY A 300 -21.55 10.99 -7.00
N ILE A 301 -20.37 11.41 -7.50
CA ILE A 301 -20.23 11.93 -8.88
C ILE A 301 -20.50 10.80 -9.89
N LEU A 302 -20.00 9.59 -9.63
CA LEU A 302 -20.28 8.44 -10.48
C LEU A 302 -21.79 8.08 -10.50
N ALA A 303 -22.47 8.14 -9.35
CA ALA A 303 -23.91 7.98 -9.30
C ALA A 303 -24.63 9.03 -10.15
N TYR A 304 -24.22 10.28 -10.03
CA TYR A 304 -24.81 11.39 -10.78
C TYR A 304 -24.59 11.26 -12.28
N SER A 305 -23.46 10.68 -12.73
CA SER A 305 -23.16 10.49 -14.16
C SER A 305 -24.20 9.67 -14.91
N MET A 306 -24.89 8.75 -14.22
CA MET A 306 -26.00 7.97 -14.80
C MET A 306 -27.21 8.84 -15.17
N SER A 307 -27.37 10.00 -14.54
CA SER A 307 -28.49 10.91 -14.77
C SER A 307 -28.24 11.93 -15.88
N VAL A 308 -27.00 12.05 -16.35
CA VAL A 308 -26.55 13.09 -17.30
C VAL A 308 -25.65 12.51 -18.41
N PRO A 309 -26.21 11.71 -19.33
CA PRO A 309 -25.43 11.00 -20.35
C PRO A 309 -24.51 11.90 -21.17
N GLY A 310 -24.94 13.14 -21.47
CA GLY A 310 -24.17 14.09 -22.30
C GLY A 310 -22.79 14.48 -21.74
N ILE A 311 -22.55 14.31 -20.43
CA ILE A 311 -21.26 14.57 -19.77
C ILE A 311 -20.76 13.38 -18.96
N ALA A 312 -21.35 12.21 -19.14
CA ALA A 312 -20.99 11.02 -18.36
C ALA A 312 -19.49 10.66 -18.48
N ALA A 313 -18.90 10.76 -19.66
CA ALA A 313 -17.46 10.53 -19.88
C ALA A 313 -16.58 11.50 -19.04
N VAL A 314 -16.94 12.79 -19.02
CA VAL A 314 -16.20 13.78 -18.23
C VAL A 314 -16.33 13.50 -16.73
N LEU A 315 -17.52 13.15 -16.26
CA LEU A 315 -17.76 12.81 -14.86
C LEU A 315 -17.03 11.52 -14.46
N PHE A 316 -16.98 10.52 -15.34
CA PHE A 316 -16.21 9.30 -15.11
C PHE A 316 -14.71 9.58 -14.96
N VAL A 317 -14.12 10.37 -15.88
CA VAL A 317 -12.71 10.79 -15.77
C VAL A 317 -12.46 11.60 -14.49
N THR A 318 -13.39 12.50 -14.13
CA THR A 318 -13.32 13.30 -12.91
C THR A 318 -13.34 12.40 -11.65
N THR A 319 -14.14 11.33 -11.66
CA THR A 319 -14.18 10.34 -10.58
C THR A 319 -12.78 9.75 -10.32
N TYR A 320 -12.04 9.35 -11.37
CA TYR A 320 -10.67 8.82 -11.23
C TYR A 320 -9.70 9.87 -10.70
N GLY A 321 -9.83 11.12 -11.15
CA GLY A 321 -9.02 12.23 -10.61
C GLY A 321 -9.25 12.47 -9.12
N ILE A 322 -10.51 12.42 -8.67
CA ILE A 322 -10.85 12.59 -7.25
C ILE A 322 -10.40 11.37 -6.42
N PHE A 323 -10.54 10.15 -6.93
CA PHE A 323 -9.98 8.97 -6.28
C PHE A 323 -8.48 9.12 -6.05
N ALA A 324 -7.73 9.64 -7.05
CA ALA A 324 -6.30 9.89 -6.94
C ALA A 324 -5.95 10.86 -5.80
N VAL A 325 -6.76 11.88 -5.54
CA VAL A 325 -6.59 12.76 -4.37
C VAL A 325 -6.67 11.95 -3.07
N GLY A 326 -7.62 11.03 -2.96
CA GLY A 326 -7.73 10.12 -1.81
C GLY A 326 -6.51 9.21 -1.67
N GLU A 327 -5.99 8.66 -2.77
CA GLU A 327 -4.79 7.81 -2.78
C GLU A 327 -3.54 8.55 -2.31
N THR A 328 -3.34 9.80 -2.75
CA THR A 328 -2.21 10.63 -2.30
C THR A 328 -2.25 10.92 -0.81
N LEU A 329 -3.44 10.96 -0.20
CA LEU A 329 -3.62 11.09 1.25
C LEU A 329 -3.40 9.77 1.98
N PHE A 330 -3.84 8.65 1.43
CA PHE A 330 -3.85 7.32 2.04
C PHE A 330 -2.45 6.71 2.11
N ALA A 331 -1.75 6.68 0.97
CA ALA A 331 -0.48 5.97 0.81
C ALA A 331 0.62 6.35 1.84
N PRO A 332 0.87 7.65 2.15
CA PRO A 332 1.91 8.03 3.11
C PRO A 332 1.49 7.86 4.58
N VAL A 333 0.23 7.54 4.85
CA VAL A 333 -0.33 7.54 6.22
C VAL A 333 -0.47 6.13 6.78
N LEU A 334 -0.94 5.18 5.98
CA LEU A 334 -1.34 3.85 6.48
C LEU A 334 -0.16 3.07 7.08
N ASN A 335 0.94 2.92 6.34
CA ASN A 335 2.07 2.11 6.77
C ASN A 335 2.78 2.68 8.03
N PRO A 336 3.10 3.99 8.11
CA PRO A 336 3.67 4.55 9.34
C PRO A 336 2.73 4.47 10.55
N LEU A 337 1.42 4.66 10.33
CA LEU A 337 0.44 4.53 11.41
C LEU A 337 0.37 3.08 11.91
N THR A 338 0.26 2.11 11.00
CA THR A 338 0.26 0.69 11.35
C THR A 338 1.52 0.28 12.11
N ALA A 339 2.69 0.72 11.62
CA ALA A 339 3.97 0.43 12.27
C ALA A 339 4.03 1.01 13.70
N SER A 340 3.48 2.21 13.92
CA SER A 340 3.46 2.83 15.24
C SER A 340 2.49 2.17 16.24
N LEU A 341 1.56 1.34 15.76
CA LEU A 341 0.57 0.62 16.57
C LEU A 341 0.94 -0.87 16.73
N ALA A 342 1.89 -1.37 15.94
CA ALA A 342 2.31 -2.75 15.99
C ALA A 342 3.04 -3.07 17.30
N PRO A 343 2.82 -4.26 17.89
CA PRO A 343 3.61 -4.70 19.03
C PRO A 343 5.10 -4.76 18.69
N ALA A 344 5.94 -4.52 19.72
CA ALA A 344 7.40 -4.57 19.56
C ALA A 344 7.84 -5.91 18.93
N GLY A 345 8.74 -5.85 17.96
CA GLY A 345 9.25 -7.02 17.23
C GLY A 345 8.29 -7.64 16.20
N THR A 346 7.09 -7.07 15.97
CA THR A 346 6.11 -7.62 15.00
C THR A 346 5.73 -6.63 13.88
N VAL A 347 6.49 -5.56 13.69
CA VAL A 347 6.17 -4.51 12.71
C VAL A 347 6.02 -5.08 11.30
N GLY A 348 6.98 -5.90 10.85
CA GLY A 348 6.93 -6.51 9.52
C GLY A 348 5.77 -7.49 9.39
N THR A 349 5.53 -8.33 10.42
CA THR A 349 4.38 -9.27 10.44
C THR A 349 3.05 -8.52 10.39
N THR A 350 2.91 -7.44 11.16
CA THR A 350 1.67 -6.64 11.19
C THR A 350 1.42 -5.95 9.85
N LEU A 351 2.45 -5.37 9.23
CA LEU A 351 2.36 -4.79 7.88
C LEU A 351 2.02 -5.87 6.83
N GLY A 352 2.65 -7.05 6.92
CA GLY A 352 2.38 -8.17 6.03
C GLY A 352 0.96 -8.71 6.14
N LEU A 353 0.42 -8.82 7.37
CA LEU A 353 -0.97 -9.23 7.59
C LEU A 353 -1.98 -8.20 7.03
N LEU A 354 -1.70 -6.91 7.19
CA LEU A 354 -2.55 -5.86 6.61
C LEU A 354 -2.48 -5.84 5.09
N ALA A 355 -1.30 -6.05 4.51
CA ALA A 355 -1.14 -6.19 3.06
C ALA A 355 -1.89 -7.43 2.53
N ALA A 356 -1.82 -8.57 3.22
CA ALA A 356 -2.58 -9.77 2.88
C ALA A 356 -4.09 -9.54 2.98
N LEU A 357 -4.54 -8.84 4.01
CA LEU A 357 -5.95 -8.48 4.18
C LEU A 357 -6.43 -7.60 3.03
N GLN A 358 -5.66 -6.57 2.67
CA GLN A 358 -5.96 -5.69 1.54
C GLN A 358 -6.02 -6.47 0.23
N THR A 359 -5.02 -7.29 -0.06
CA THR A 359 -4.95 -8.09 -1.29
C THR A 359 -6.08 -9.11 -1.36
N GLY A 360 -6.35 -9.84 -0.26
CA GLY A 360 -7.42 -10.84 -0.21
C GLY A 360 -8.79 -10.23 -0.44
N VAL A 361 -9.03 -9.08 0.15
CA VAL A 361 -10.27 -8.32 -0.01
C VAL A 361 -10.39 -7.76 -1.44
N SER A 362 -9.29 -7.23 -1.99
CA SER A 362 -9.30 -6.71 -3.38
C SER A 362 -9.53 -7.80 -4.41
N ALA A 363 -9.08 -9.04 -4.16
CA ALA A 363 -9.31 -10.18 -5.06
C ALA A 363 -10.80 -10.57 -5.19
N VAL A 364 -11.64 -10.22 -4.20
CA VAL A 364 -13.10 -10.46 -4.24
C VAL A 364 -13.83 -9.40 -5.06
N GLY A 365 -13.25 -8.22 -5.22
CA GLY A 365 -13.88 -7.08 -5.89
C GLY A 365 -14.37 -7.34 -7.30
N PRO A 366 -13.53 -7.89 -8.22
CA PRO A 366 -13.95 -8.22 -9.57
C PRO A 366 -15.13 -9.19 -9.64
N LEU A 367 -15.20 -10.16 -8.71
CA LEU A 367 -16.32 -11.10 -8.62
C LEU A 367 -17.61 -10.35 -8.22
N LEU A 368 -17.54 -9.49 -7.21
CA LEU A 368 -18.70 -8.69 -6.78
C LEU A 368 -19.17 -7.75 -7.91
N ALA A 369 -18.24 -7.13 -8.62
CA ALA A 369 -18.56 -6.30 -9.79
C ALA A 369 -19.24 -7.12 -10.88
N GLY A 370 -18.65 -8.27 -11.25
CA GLY A 370 -19.20 -9.15 -12.28
C GLY A 370 -20.64 -9.63 -11.96
N LEU A 371 -20.90 -10.02 -10.72
CA LEU A 371 -22.22 -10.43 -10.28
C LEU A 371 -23.25 -9.27 -10.32
N ALA A 372 -22.86 -8.09 -9.84
CA ALA A 372 -23.77 -6.94 -9.81
C ALA A 372 -24.02 -6.36 -11.21
N LEU A 373 -22.96 -6.14 -11.99
CA LEU A 373 -23.05 -5.50 -13.31
C LEU A 373 -23.61 -6.47 -14.34
N GLY A 374 -23.21 -7.75 -14.31
CA GLY A 374 -23.72 -8.78 -15.21
C GLY A 374 -25.23 -9.05 -15.04
N ALA A 375 -25.77 -8.81 -13.82
CA ALA A 375 -27.20 -8.87 -13.56
C ALA A 375 -27.96 -7.55 -13.90
N GLY A 376 -27.30 -6.57 -14.49
CA GLY A 376 -27.92 -5.27 -14.84
C GLY A 376 -28.07 -4.29 -13.67
N HIS A 377 -27.47 -4.56 -12.51
CA HIS A 377 -27.64 -3.78 -11.29
C HIS A 377 -26.57 -2.68 -11.10
N GLY A 378 -26.38 -1.82 -12.13
CA GLY A 378 -25.36 -0.75 -12.08
C GLY A 378 -25.52 0.22 -10.90
N MET A 379 -26.75 0.65 -10.60
CA MET A 379 -27.01 1.53 -9.45
C MET A 379 -26.70 0.83 -8.11
N THR A 380 -27.01 -0.47 -7.97
CA THR A 380 -26.69 -1.25 -6.77
C THR A 380 -25.17 -1.32 -6.59
N PHE A 381 -24.40 -1.52 -7.68
CA PHE A 381 -22.95 -1.48 -7.64
C PHE A 381 -22.43 -0.16 -7.05
N VAL A 382 -22.91 0.98 -7.55
CA VAL A 382 -22.50 2.31 -7.07
C VAL A 382 -22.90 2.53 -5.61
N VAL A 383 -24.13 2.19 -5.22
CA VAL A 383 -24.65 2.37 -3.85
C VAL A 383 -23.85 1.52 -2.85
N VAL A 384 -23.54 0.28 -3.18
CA VAL A 384 -22.72 -0.58 -2.30
C VAL A 384 -21.35 0.06 -2.02
N HIS A 385 -20.67 0.60 -3.05
CA HIS A 385 -19.36 1.21 -2.89
C HIS A 385 -19.42 2.57 -2.19
N LEU A 386 -20.51 3.32 -2.39
CA LEU A 386 -20.79 4.53 -1.62
C LEU A 386 -20.93 4.19 -0.12
N VAL A 387 -21.72 3.16 0.22
CA VAL A 387 -21.89 2.68 1.60
C VAL A 387 -20.53 2.22 2.18
N LEU A 388 -19.72 1.48 1.43
CA LEU A 388 -18.38 1.06 1.86
C LEU A 388 -17.49 2.28 2.16
N SER A 389 -17.55 3.32 1.35
CA SER A 389 -16.83 4.58 1.59
C SER A 389 -17.31 5.30 2.85
N VAL A 390 -18.61 5.31 3.11
CA VAL A 390 -19.20 5.85 4.37
C VAL A 390 -18.76 5.02 5.57
N LEU A 391 -18.73 3.68 5.45
CA LEU A 391 -18.20 2.80 6.50
C LEU A 391 -16.71 3.05 6.76
N ALA A 392 -15.91 3.35 5.73
CA ALA A 392 -14.52 3.77 5.90
C ALA A 392 -14.40 5.07 6.70
N VAL A 393 -15.24 6.07 6.43
CA VAL A 393 -15.33 7.31 7.23
C VAL A 393 -15.67 6.99 8.69
N PHE A 394 -16.68 6.16 8.93
CA PHE A 394 -17.06 5.75 10.28
C PHE A 394 -15.92 5.05 11.01
N ALA A 395 -15.27 4.08 10.36
CA ALA A 395 -14.13 3.36 10.93
C ALA A 395 -12.95 4.31 11.25
N ALA A 396 -12.66 5.27 10.38
CA ALA A 396 -11.62 6.28 10.60
C ALA A 396 -11.97 7.25 11.74
N LEU A 397 -13.24 7.62 11.91
CA LEU A 397 -13.71 8.41 13.05
C LEU A 397 -13.57 7.64 14.37
N ARG A 398 -13.89 6.34 14.38
CA ARG A 398 -13.67 5.46 15.54
C ARG A 398 -12.19 5.30 15.85
N LEU A 399 -11.35 5.11 14.84
CA LEU A 399 -9.89 5.09 15.00
C LEU A 399 -9.40 6.40 15.65
N ARG A 400 -9.87 7.55 15.15
CA ARG A 400 -9.54 8.87 15.71
C ARG A 400 -9.97 8.99 17.17
N SER A 401 -11.14 8.44 17.57
CA SER A 401 -11.61 8.48 18.95
C SER A 401 -10.73 7.63 19.88
N VAL A 402 -10.30 6.44 19.42
CA VAL A 402 -9.42 5.53 20.17
C VAL A 402 -8.01 6.11 20.36
N LEU A 403 -7.50 6.84 19.36
CA LEU A 403 -6.18 7.46 19.41
C LEU A 403 -6.14 8.79 20.17
N ARG A 404 -7.27 9.32 20.63
CA ARG A 404 -7.31 10.52 21.47
C ARG A 404 -6.87 10.17 22.89
N PRO A 405 -5.93 10.91 23.49
CA PRO A 405 -5.58 10.71 24.90
C PRO A 405 -6.80 10.97 25.80
N PRO A 406 -6.95 10.20 26.89
CA PRO A 406 -8.02 10.40 27.86
C PRO A 406 -8.10 11.86 28.32
N ARG A 407 -9.30 12.37 28.58
CA ARG A 407 -9.51 13.77 29.02
C ARG A 407 -8.73 14.10 30.29
N SER A 408 -8.55 13.12 31.21
CA SER A 408 -7.76 13.24 32.42
C SER A 408 -6.27 13.55 32.16
N ALA A 409 -5.67 12.95 31.12
CA ALA A 409 -4.28 13.19 30.74
C ALA A 409 -4.06 14.60 30.14
N ARG A 410 -5.10 15.18 29.52
CA ARG A 410 -5.05 16.57 29.02
C ARG A 410 -5.12 17.59 30.15
N SER A 411 -5.93 17.35 31.17
CA SER A 411 -6.05 18.25 32.33
C SER A 411 -4.78 18.23 33.17
N SER A 412 -4.11 17.10 33.33
CA SER A 412 -2.83 17.00 34.03
C SER A 412 -1.69 17.66 33.26
N ALA A 413 -1.63 17.50 31.93
CA ALA A 413 -0.62 18.14 31.10
C ALA A 413 -0.80 19.68 31.03
N SER A 414 -2.04 20.16 30.95
CA SER A 414 -2.31 21.61 31.00
C SER A 414 -2.02 22.20 32.37
N ARG A 415 -2.28 21.47 33.47
CA ARG A 415 -1.89 21.86 34.83
C ARG A 415 -0.37 21.91 34.99
N GLN A 416 0.37 20.90 34.48
CA GLN A 416 1.84 20.92 34.53
C GLN A 416 2.44 22.04 33.67
N ALA A 417 1.86 22.35 32.52
CA ALA A 417 2.29 23.46 31.68
C ALA A 417 2.03 24.82 32.37
N SER A 418 0.87 24.97 33.02
CA SER A 418 0.53 26.17 33.81
C SER A 418 1.46 26.33 34.99
N LEU A 419 1.84 25.25 35.69
CA LEU A 419 2.78 25.26 36.82
C LEU A 419 4.22 25.58 36.39
N LYS A 420 4.63 25.13 35.17
CA LYS A 420 5.97 25.47 34.61
C LYS A 420 6.08 26.93 34.14
N GLY A 421 4.96 27.54 33.76
CA GLY A 421 4.91 28.95 33.33
C GLY A 421 4.62 29.96 34.45
N ALA A 422 4.38 29.52 35.70
CA ALA A 422 4.14 30.42 36.82
C ALA A 422 5.44 31.05 37.34
N PRO A 423 5.47 32.34 37.67
CA PRO A 423 6.61 33.01 38.31
C PRO A 423 7.02 32.28 39.61
N GLU A 424 8.32 32.27 39.89
CA GLU A 424 8.93 31.53 41.01
C GLU A 424 8.28 31.84 42.38
N ALA A 425 7.85 33.05 42.58
CA ALA A 425 7.11 33.51 43.78
C ALA A 425 5.74 32.79 43.97
N ALA A 426 5.10 32.29 42.90
CA ALA A 426 3.84 31.57 42.99
C ALA A 426 4.03 30.06 43.26
N ARG A 427 5.24 29.54 43.09
CA ARG A 427 5.59 28.13 43.36
C ARG A 427 5.84 27.88 44.85
N GLU A 428 6.42 28.84 45.55
CA GLU A 428 6.68 28.74 46.99
C GLU A 428 5.41 28.78 47.84
N THR A 429 4.39 29.52 47.40
CA THR A 429 3.09 29.59 48.11
C THR A 429 2.25 28.33 47.98
N MET A 430 2.56 27.43 47.03
CA MET A 430 1.85 26.15 46.82
C MET A 430 2.52 24.93 47.50
N GLY A 431 3.55 25.14 48.32
CA GLY A 431 4.13 24.06 49.14
C GLY A 431 4.90 22.98 48.36
N LEU A 432 5.36 23.26 47.13
CA LEU A 432 6.16 22.35 46.32
C LEU A 432 7.65 22.71 46.47
N SER A 433 8.24 22.39 47.62
CA SER A 433 9.68 22.45 47.85
C SER A 433 10.33 21.27 47.12
N CYS A 434 11.06 21.53 46.05
CA CYS A 434 12.04 20.59 45.53
C CYS A 434 13.24 20.57 46.47
N ALA A 435 13.35 19.54 47.31
CA ALA A 435 14.58 19.26 48.07
C ALA A 435 15.73 18.97 47.09
N PRO A 436 16.88 19.62 47.19
CA PRO A 436 18.04 19.29 46.36
C PRO A 436 18.62 17.96 46.83
N SER A 437 18.74 17.01 45.88
CA SER A 437 19.48 15.76 46.09
C SER A 437 20.94 16.07 46.42
N ARG A 438 21.33 15.96 47.72
CA ARG A 438 22.73 15.97 48.15
C ARG A 438 23.43 14.75 47.57
N HIS A 439 24.32 14.96 46.60
CA HIS A 439 25.39 14.04 46.32
C HIS A 439 26.36 14.05 47.52
N GLY A 440 26.33 12.98 48.29
CA GLY A 440 27.36 12.68 49.30
C GLY A 440 28.62 12.25 48.58
N GLN A 441 29.64 13.10 48.63
CA GLN A 441 31.03 12.66 48.53
C GLN A 441 31.39 12.03 49.90
N GLY A 442 31.98 10.84 49.87
CA GLY A 442 32.51 10.17 51.05
C GLY A 442 33.40 9.04 50.68
N HIS A 443 34.72 9.32 50.75
CA HIS A 443 35.89 8.45 50.95
C HIS A 443 36.00 7.12 50.22
#